data_6f6bfcb1ee79b92ca8e75acb8496fefd
#
_entry.id   6f6bfcb1ee79b92ca8e75acb8496fefd
#
_cell.length_a   1.000
_cell.length_b   1.000
_cell.length_c   1.000
_cell.angle_alpha   90.00
_cell.angle_beta   90.00
_cell.angle_gamma   90.00
#
_symmetry.space_group_name_H-M   'P 1'
#
loop_
_entity.id
_entity.type
_entity.pdbx_description
1 polymer ?
#
loop_
_entity_poly.entity_id
_entity_poly.type
_entity_poly.pdbx_seq_one_letter_code
_entity_poly.pdbx_strand_id
1 'polypeptide(L)'
;MLGGERGYSLIELMLAITVIGLLAAVAAPKVSHVLAVSRSQKVAADLQMLDTAVVMYEAEKGKLPAGNQIGVLKDYVERIESVKPPAGSAVIVNGQETTLSDAQYTLTSGNGSARATWGGNTAEAFLPSRVGTAAVAGN
;
A
#
# COMPACT_ATOMS: atom_id res chain seq x y z
N MET A 1 59.29 9.37 8.10
CA MET A 1 58.39 8.57 8.97
C MET A 1 57.44 7.83 8.03
N LEU A 2 57.71 6.55 7.83
CA LEU A 2 56.84 5.68 7.05
C LEU A 2 55.71 5.22 7.98
N GLY A 3 54.49 5.74 7.79
CA GLY A 3 53.32 5.28 8.47
C GLY A 3 53.03 3.83 8.06
N GLY A 4 53.12 2.91 9.03
CA GLY A 4 52.80 1.50 8.79
C GLY A 4 51.34 1.38 8.37
N GLU A 5 51.11 1.03 7.12
CA GLU A 5 49.82 0.61 6.62
C GLU A 5 49.45 -0.68 7.36
N ARG A 6 48.55 -0.59 8.32
CA ARG A 6 47.95 -1.77 8.95
C ARG A 6 47.00 -2.39 7.94
N GLY A 7 47.50 -3.35 7.18
CA GLY A 7 46.63 -4.18 6.35
C GLY A 7 45.70 -4.98 7.24
N TYR A 8 44.40 -5.01 6.88
CA TYR A 8 43.41 -5.86 7.53
C TYR A 8 43.80 -7.34 7.38
N SER A 9 43.72 -8.11 8.47
CA SER A 9 43.90 -9.54 8.42
C SER A 9 42.73 -10.20 7.66
N LEU A 10 43.01 -11.25 6.89
CA LEU A 10 41.99 -12.03 6.19
C LEU A 10 40.92 -12.55 7.15
N ILE A 11 41.32 -12.95 8.37
CA ILE A 11 40.39 -13.41 9.40
C ILE A 11 39.48 -12.28 9.92
N GLU A 12 40.00 -11.07 10.03
CA GLU A 12 39.27 -9.90 10.47
C GLU A 12 38.18 -9.53 9.44
N LEU A 13 38.50 -9.62 8.13
CA LEU A 13 37.53 -9.44 7.06
C LEU A 13 36.48 -10.53 7.08
N MET A 14 36.87 -11.80 7.26
CA MET A 14 35.92 -12.91 7.36
C MET A 14 35.00 -12.77 8.56
N LEU A 15 35.48 -12.30 9.70
CA LEU A 15 34.66 -12.03 10.87
C LEU A 15 33.68 -10.91 10.61
N ALA A 16 34.13 -9.83 9.97
CA ALA A 16 33.27 -8.69 9.63
C ALA A 16 32.10 -9.11 8.72
N ILE A 17 32.38 -9.83 7.62
CA ILE A 17 31.31 -10.30 6.71
C ILE A 17 30.36 -11.30 7.36
N THR A 18 30.86 -12.12 8.29
CA THR A 18 30.02 -13.07 9.05
C THR A 18 29.04 -12.33 9.95
N VAL A 19 29.49 -11.30 10.66
CA VAL A 19 28.62 -10.46 11.52
C VAL A 19 27.58 -9.70 10.68
N ILE A 20 28.01 -9.13 9.55
CA ILE A 20 27.08 -8.44 8.64
C ILE A 20 26.02 -9.41 8.10
N GLY A 21 26.43 -10.62 7.70
CA GLY A 21 25.50 -11.66 7.23
C GLY A 21 24.48 -12.07 8.29
N LEU A 22 24.90 -12.20 9.54
CA LEU A 22 24.01 -12.53 10.65
C LEU A 22 22.98 -11.41 10.92
N LEU A 23 23.40 -10.14 10.89
CA LEU A 23 22.51 -8.99 11.05
C LEU A 23 21.53 -8.87 9.87
N ALA A 24 21.99 -9.09 8.64
CA ALA A 24 21.14 -9.07 7.46
C ALA A 24 20.05 -10.13 7.51
N ALA A 25 20.34 -11.33 8.01
CA ALA A 25 19.37 -12.41 8.14
C ALA A 25 18.18 -12.06 9.05
N VAL A 26 18.42 -11.26 10.09
CA VAL A 26 17.35 -10.78 11.01
C VAL A 26 16.59 -9.59 10.44
N ALA A 27 17.25 -8.75 9.65
CA ALA A 27 16.64 -7.53 9.11
C ALA A 27 15.70 -7.80 7.93
N ALA A 28 15.99 -8.76 7.08
CA ALA A 28 15.29 -9.01 5.83
C ALA A 28 13.76 -9.20 5.98
N PRO A 29 13.24 -10.03 6.91
CA PRO A 29 11.78 -10.22 7.05
C PRO A 29 11.07 -8.96 7.54
N LYS A 30 11.72 -8.13 8.34
CA LYS A 30 11.14 -6.86 8.81
C LYS A 30 11.00 -5.84 7.70
N VAL A 31 11.95 -5.79 6.78
CA VAL A 31 11.92 -4.87 5.63
C VAL A 31 10.75 -5.21 4.70
N SER A 32 10.51 -6.48 4.40
CA SER A 32 9.39 -6.89 3.53
C SER A 32 8.04 -6.48 4.10
N HIS A 33 7.84 -6.66 5.41
CA HIS A 33 6.62 -6.24 6.09
C HIS A 33 6.41 -4.71 6.03
N VAL A 34 7.46 -3.93 6.30
CA VAL A 34 7.39 -2.45 6.20
C VAL A 34 7.03 -2.00 4.79
N LEU A 35 7.57 -2.67 3.77
CA LEU A 35 7.22 -2.39 2.38
C LEU A 35 5.75 -2.73 2.08
N ALA A 36 5.22 -3.83 2.62
CA ALA A 36 3.81 -4.19 2.47
C ALA A 36 2.90 -3.13 3.11
N VAL A 37 3.22 -2.66 4.31
CA VAL A 37 2.50 -1.56 5.00
C VAL A 37 2.54 -0.27 4.16
N SER A 38 3.71 0.11 3.65
CA SER A 38 3.87 1.32 2.83
C SER A 38 3.03 1.26 1.55
N ARG A 39 3.01 0.11 0.87
CA ARG A 39 2.18 -0.11 -0.32
C ARG A 39 0.69 -0.01 0.01
N SER A 40 0.26 -0.55 1.14
CA SER A 40 -1.14 -0.47 1.58
C SER A 40 -1.58 0.96 1.84
N GLN A 41 -0.72 1.77 2.46
CA GLN A 41 -0.99 3.20 2.67
C GLN A 41 -1.13 3.95 1.34
N LYS A 42 -0.27 3.64 0.36
CA LYS A 42 -0.41 4.19 -1.00
C LYS A 42 -1.74 3.80 -1.63
N VAL A 43 -2.12 2.52 -1.57
CA VAL A 43 -3.41 2.03 -2.09
C VAL A 43 -4.57 2.74 -1.42
N ALA A 44 -4.56 2.88 -0.09
CA ALA A 44 -5.59 3.61 0.63
C ALA A 44 -5.71 5.07 0.16
N ALA A 45 -4.59 5.75 -0.03
CA ALA A 45 -4.56 7.13 -0.52
C ALA A 45 -5.09 7.23 -1.97
N ASP A 46 -4.69 6.33 -2.87
CA ASP A 46 -5.18 6.28 -4.24
C ASP A 46 -6.70 6.06 -4.28
N LEU A 47 -7.22 5.12 -3.47
CA LEU A 47 -8.66 4.84 -3.40
C LEU A 47 -9.45 6.00 -2.81
N GLN A 48 -8.95 6.69 -1.79
CA GLN A 48 -9.58 7.90 -1.23
C GLN A 48 -9.62 9.05 -2.24
N MET A 49 -8.55 9.22 -3.02
CA MET A 49 -8.52 10.20 -4.10
C MET A 49 -9.56 9.87 -5.17
N LEU A 50 -9.68 8.61 -5.58
CA LEU A 50 -10.67 8.15 -6.54
C LEU A 50 -12.10 8.30 -5.99
N ASP A 51 -12.34 8.00 -4.71
CA ASP A 51 -13.64 8.24 -4.07
C ASP A 51 -14.01 9.73 -4.07
N THR A 52 -13.04 10.62 -3.84
CA THR A 52 -13.25 12.06 -3.94
C THR A 52 -13.65 12.47 -5.37
N ALA A 53 -12.99 11.90 -6.38
CA ALA A 53 -13.32 12.13 -7.77
C ALA A 53 -14.73 11.63 -8.14
N VAL A 54 -15.17 10.51 -7.56
CA VAL A 54 -16.55 10.02 -7.70
C VAL A 54 -17.55 11.04 -7.16
N VAL A 55 -17.32 11.61 -5.98
CA VAL A 55 -18.17 12.65 -5.39
C VAL A 55 -18.23 13.90 -6.28
N MET A 56 -17.09 14.33 -6.84
CA MET A 56 -17.03 15.46 -7.77
C MET A 56 -17.83 15.17 -9.06
N TYR A 57 -17.66 13.96 -9.60
CA TYR A 57 -18.42 13.51 -10.78
C TYR A 57 -19.93 13.54 -10.52
N GLU A 58 -20.36 13.01 -9.37
CA GLU A 58 -21.77 12.97 -8.99
C GLU A 58 -22.34 14.39 -8.80
N ALA A 59 -21.58 15.27 -8.16
CA ALA A 59 -21.98 16.66 -7.94
C ALA A 59 -22.16 17.42 -9.27
N GLU A 60 -21.32 17.18 -10.27
CA GLU A 60 -21.40 17.85 -11.58
C GLU A 60 -22.42 17.21 -12.51
N LYS A 61 -22.48 15.89 -12.57
CA LYS A 61 -23.32 15.15 -13.53
C LYS A 61 -24.71 14.79 -12.97
N GLY A 62 -24.92 14.91 -11.65
CA GLY A 62 -26.17 14.52 -10.99
C GLY A 62 -26.48 13.03 -11.03
N LYS A 63 -25.49 12.19 -11.32
CA LYS A 63 -25.62 10.73 -11.41
C LYS A 63 -24.30 10.03 -11.10
N LEU A 64 -24.38 8.78 -10.66
CA LEU A 64 -23.20 7.95 -10.41
C LEU A 64 -22.44 7.64 -11.72
N PRO A 65 -21.11 7.44 -11.63
CA PRO A 65 -20.32 6.96 -12.75
C PRO A 65 -20.86 5.63 -13.28
N ALA A 66 -21.02 5.51 -14.59
CA ALA A 66 -21.46 4.28 -15.22
C ALA A 66 -20.30 3.34 -15.46
N GLY A 67 -20.51 2.05 -15.16
CA GLY A 67 -19.47 1.02 -15.34
C GLY A 67 -18.52 0.90 -14.15
N ASN A 68 -17.52 0.02 -14.31
CA ASN A 68 -16.55 -0.32 -13.25
C ASN A 68 -15.14 0.24 -13.50
N GLN A 69 -14.94 1.01 -14.56
CA GLN A 69 -13.62 1.53 -14.92
C GLN A 69 -13.41 2.93 -14.35
N ILE A 70 -12.24 3.15 -13.75
CA ILE A 70 -11.85 4.47 -13.21
C ILE A 70 -11.65 5.53 -14.31
N GLY A 71 -11.48 5.14 -15.56
CA GLY A 71 -11.29 6.05 -16.70
C GLY A 71 -12.41 7.07 -16.91
N VAL A 72 -13.62 6.80 -16.40
CA VAL A 72 -14.73 7.77 -16.41
C VAL A 72 -14.45 9.02 -15.57
N LEU A 73 -13.49 8.94 -14.64
CA LEU A 73 -13.08 10.02 -13.74
C LEU A 73 -11.90 10.86 -14.27
N LYS A 74 -11.52 10.70 -15.54
CA LYS A 74 -10.34 11.35 -16.14
C LYS A 74 -10.34 12.88 -16.04
N ASP A 75 -11.51 13.50 -16.01
CA ASP A 75 -11.67 14.95 -15.93
C ASP A 75 -11.55 15.49 -14.50
N TYR A 76 -11.53 14.59 -13.50
CA TYR A 76 -11.45 14.89 -12.06
C TYR A 76 -10.13 14.43 -11.42
N VAL A 77 -9.37 13.60 -12.12
CA VAL A 77 -8.08 13.08 -11.62
C VAL A 77 -7.01 13.30 -12.68
N GLU A 78 -6.02 14.12 -12.33
CA GLU A 78 -4.87 14.33 -13.22
C GLU A 78 -4.10 13.03 -13.42
N ARG A 79 -3.84 12.67 -14.69
CA ARG A 79 -3.11 11.45 -15.08
C ARG A 79 -3.69 10.17 -14.49
N ILE A 80 -4.99 10.02 -14.54
CA ILE A 80 -5.69 8.82 -14.01
C ILE A 80 -5.09 7.51 -14.53
N GLU A 81 -4.52 7.50 -15.73
CA GLU A 81 -3.88 6.34 -16.35
C GLU A 81 -2.61 5.89 -15.62
N SER A 82 -1.98 6.80 -14.86
CA SER A 82 -0.81 6.49 -14.03
C SER A 82 -1.19 5.97 -12.64
N VAL A 83 -2.45 6.08 -12.24
CA VAL A 83 -2.96 5.63 -10.96
C VAL A 83 -3.19 4.12 -11.02
N LYS A 84 -2.20 3.36 -10.57
CA LYS A 84 -2.20 1.90 -10.63
C LYS A 84 -1.84 1.28 -9.28
N PRO A 85 -2.52 0.18 -8.92
CA PRO A 85 -2.17 -0.57 -7.71
C PRO A 85 -0.84 -1.32 -7.87
N PRO A 86 -0.17 -1.69 -6.77
CA PRO A 86 1.04 -2.49 -6.77
C PRO A 86 0.72 -3.99 -6.98
N ALA A 87 0.07 -4.34 -8.09
CA ALA A 87 -0.34 -5.70 -8.41
C ALA A 87 0.80 -6.71 -8.28
N GLY A 88 0.50 -7.88 -7.74
CA GLY A 88 1.49 -8.94 -7.53
C GLY A 88 2.48 -8.70 -6.39
N SER A 89 2.33 -7.60 -5.66
CA SER A 89 3.17 -7.29 -4.49
C SER A 89 2.41 -7.52 -3.20
N ALA A 90 3.13 -7.84 -2.12
CA ALA A 90 2.54 -7.97 -0.79
C ALA A 90 2.01 -6.62 -0.29
N VAL A 91 0.79 -6.64 0.24
CA VAL A 91 0.06 -5.53 0.87
C VAL A 91 -0.65 -6.04 2.12
N ILE A 92 -1.07 -5.13 2.98
CA ILE A 92 -1.88 -5.46 4.16
C ILE A 92 -3.34 -5.14 3.84
N VAL A 93 -4.20 -6.13 3.96
CA VAL A 93 -5.66 -5.99 3.80
C VAL A 93 -6.31 -6.50 5.07
N ASN A 94 -7.11 -5.67 5.73
CA ASN A 94 -7.76 -5.99 7.00
C ASN A 94 -6.80 -6.52 8.08
N GLY A 95 -5.57 -5.98 8.10
CA GLY A 95 -4.53 -6.37 9.07
C GLY A 95 -3.76 -7.64 8.70
N GLN A 96 -4.04 -8.27 7.56
CA GLN A 96 -3.34 -9.48 7.08
C GLN A 96 -2.52 -9.18 5.83
N GLU A 97 -1.31 -9.72 5.78
CA GLU A 97 -0.47 -9.63 4.59
C GLU A 97 -1.01 -10.57 3.50
N THR A 98 -1.27 -10.02 2.33
CA THR A 98 -1.79 -10.74 1.18
C THR A 98 -1.23 -10.16 -0.12
N THR A 99 -1.46 -10.84 -1.24
CA THR A 99 -1.07 -10.37 -2.58
C THR A 99 -2.31 -10.32 -3.45
N LEU A 100 -2.58 -9.15 -4.03
CA LEU A 100 -3.66 -8.95 -4.99
C LEU A 100 -3.05 -8.83 -6.40
N SER A 101 -3.68 -9.45 -7.37
CA SER A 101 -3.19 -9.54 -8.75
C SER A 101 -3.84 -8.56 -9.71
N ASP A 102 -4.94 -7.91 -9.30
CA ASP A 102 -5.67 -6.99 -10.16
C ASP A 102 -4.77 -5.82 -10.60
N ALA A 103 -4.63 -5.62 -11.90
CA ALA A 103 -3.75 -4.62 -12.46
C ALA A 103 -4.31 -3.18 -12.41
N GLN A 104 -5.57 -3.02 -12.04
CA GLN A 104 -6.27 -1.73 -12.03
C GLN A 104 -7.19 -1.61 -10.82
N TYR A 105 -7.42 -0.37 -10.42
CA TYR A 105 -8.54 -0.02 -9.55
C TYR A 105 -9.85 -0.09 -10.33
N THR A 106 -10.94 -0.41 -9.65
CA THR A 106 -12.28 -0.49 -10.22
C THR A 106 -13.27 0.35 -9.42
N LEU A 107 -14.38 0.71 -10.05
CA LEU A 107 -15.51 1.32 -9.36
C LEU A 107 -16.57 0.26 -9.07
N THR A 108 -17.05 0.25 -7.85
CA THR A 108 -18.17 -0.60 -7.44
C THR A 108 -19.34 0.31 -7.06
N SER A 109 -20.48 0.14 -7.75
CA SER A 109 -21.69 0.91 -7.48
C SER A 109 -22.71 0.02 -6.76
N GLY A 110 -23.30 0.53 -5.68
CA GLY A 110 -24.35 -0.16 -4.94
C GLY A 110 -25.02 0.78 -3.93
N ASN A 111 -26.29 0.53 -3.64
CA ASN A 111 -27.07 1.28 -2.64
C ASN A 111 -27.04 2.81 -2.83
N GLY A 112 -27.02 3.29 -4.08
CA GLY A 112 -27.04 4.72 -4.37
C GLY A 112 -25.68 5.43 -4.20
N SER A 113 -24.58 4.70 -4.07
CA SER A 113 -23.23 5.25 -4.04
C SER A 113 -22.28 4.46 -4.92
N ALA A 114 -21.19 5.09 -5.35
CA ALA A 114 -20.10 4.43 -6.03
C ALA A 114 -18.81 4.62 -5.20
N ARG A 115 -18.00 3.57 -5.12
CA ARG A 115 -16.73 3.56 -4.39
C ARG A 115 -15.64 2.98 -5.27
N ALA A 116 -14.45 3.51 -5.11
CA ALA A 116 -13.25 2.90 -5.68
C ALA A 116 -12.82 1.68 -4.86
N THR A 117 -12.42 0.61 -5.56
CA THR A 117 -12.02 -0.65 -4.94
C THR A 117 -10.80 -1.25 -5.64
N TRP A 118 -10.06 -2.09 -4.91
CA TRP A 118 -9.04 -2.96 -5.46
C TRP A 118 -9.20 -4.37 -4.91
N GLY A 119 -9.36 -5.35 -5.82
CA GLY A 119 -9.69 -6.71 -5.41
C GLY A 119 -10.98 -6.78 -4.56
N GLY A 120 -11.95 -5.91 -4.83
CA GLY A 120 -13.19 -5.80 -4.07
C GLY A 120 -13.09 -5.08 -2.72
N ASN A 121 -11.90 -4.59 -2.34
CA ASN A 121 -11.66 -3.91 -1.06
C ASN A 121 -11.63 -2.39 -1.25
N THR A 122 -12.28 -1.67 -0.34
CA THR A 122 -12.28 -0.20 -0.27
C THR A 122 -11.05 0.32 0.50
N ALA A 123 -10.83 1.63 0.50
CA ALA A 123 -9.67 2.27 1.14
C ALA A 123 -9.46 1.85 2.61
N GLU A 124 -10.55 1.65 3.34
CA GLU A 124 -10.53 1.32 4.76
C GLU A 124 -9.84 -0.03 5.05
N ALA A 125 -9.95 -0.99 4.13
CA ALA A 125 -9.32 -2.31 4.27
C ALA A 125 -7.79 -2.25 4.23
N PHE A 126 -7.21 -1.21 3.62
CA PHE A 126 -5.77 -1.01 3.49
C PHE A 126 -5.18 -0.09 4.57
N LEU A 127 -6.01 0.53 5.38
CA LEU A 127 -5.55 1.32 6.51
C LEU A 127 -5.16 0.39 7.67
N PRO A 128 -4.15 0.78 8.48
CA PRO A 128 -3.86 0.04 9.69
C PRO A 128 -5.12 0.03 10.56
N SER A 129 -5.55 -1.15 10.97
CA SER A 129 -6.66 -1.29 11.90
C SER A 129 -6.39 -0.36 13.08
N ARG A 130 -7.25 0.60 13.35
CA ARG A 130 -7.22 1.31 14.61
C ARG A 130 -7.42 0.25 15.68
N VAL A 131 -6.32 -0.09 16.36
CA VAL A 131 -6.37 -0.99 17.51
C VAL A 131 -7.43 -0.46 18.44
N GLY A 132 -8.56 -1.19 18.49
CA GLY A 132 -9.58 -1.16 19.51
C GLY A 132 -9.95 0.19 20.12
N THR A 133 -11.08 0.74 19.72
CA THR A 133 -12.05 1.01 20.78
C THR A 133 -12.61 -0.34 21.19
N ALA A 134 -11.90 -1.02 22.11
CA ALA A 134 -12.54 -2.05 22.89
C ALA A 134 -13.83 -1.44 23.41
N ALA A 135 -14.95 -2.05 23.06
CA ALA A 135 -16.23 -1.74 23.66
C ALA A 135 -16.03 -1.72 25.17
N VAL A 136 -16.12 -0.53 25.78
CA VAL A 136 -16.39 -0.43 27.19
C VAL A 136 -17.82 -0.94 27.33
N ALA A 137 -17.93 -2.22 27.57
CA ALA A 137 -19.16 -2.80 28.08
C ALA A 137 -19.39 -2.16 29.45
N GLY A 138 -20.21 -1.13 29.45
CA GLY A 138 -20.74 -0.57 30.67
C GLY A 138 -21.59 -1.62 31.36
N ASN A 139 -21.24 -1.87 32.57
CA ASN A 139 -22.04 -2.58 33.54
C ASN A 139 -23.29 -1.75 33.86
#